data_cf40682b28fa285a6b97bce9a50371c3
#
_entry.id   cf40682b28fa285a6b97bce9a50371c3
#
_cell.length_a   1.000
_cell.length_b   1.000
_cell.length_c   1.000
_cell.angle_alpha   90.00
_cell.angle_beta   90.00
_cell.angle_gamma   90.00
#
_symmetry.space_group_name_H-M   'P 1'
#
loop_
_entity.id
_entity.type
_entity.pdbx_description
1 polymer ?
#
loop_
_entity_poly.entity_id
_entity_poly.type
_entity_poly.pdbx_seq_one_letter_code
_entity_poly.pdbx_strand_id
1 'polypeptide(L)'
;NDGNYIVSLGNVCRWLGEQAEALGVEIYPGFPAASLIIEDDVVKGVVTGDLGVAEDGSEKDSYMPGMELRAKYTVFAEGCRGHLGKELIAKFNLDAGKDPQHYGIGIKELWDIDPGKHQEGLVLHGAGWPLSESGSTGGFFLYHTENNQVVVGLITDLSYSNPHVSPFDEFQRMKHHPVLKQYLEGGKRVSYGARAIAKGGLNC
;
A
#
# COMPACT_ATOMS: atom_id res chain seq x y z
N ASN A 1 -7.95 22.02 -4.22
CA ASN A 1 -7.71 21.27 -2.97
C ASN A 1 -7.31 22.17 -1.80
N ASP A 2 -7.82 23.39 -1.79
CA ASP A 2 -7.54 24.33 -0.70
C ASP A 2 -8.04 23.76 0.64
N GLY A 3 -7.20 23.89 1.67
CA GLY A 3 -7.48 23.35 3.00
C GLY A 3 -7.07 21.88 3.21
N ASN A 4 -6.54 21.19 2.21
CA ASN A 4 -5.98 19.85 2.37
C ASN A 4 -4.49 19.92 2.69
N TYR A 5 -4.00 18.92 3.43
CA TYR A 5 -2.60 18.78 3.76
C TYR A 5 -1.93 17.73 2.87
N ILE A 6 -0.71 18.03 2.42
CA ILE A 6 0.16 17.04 1.80
C ILE A 6 1.03 16.46 2.91
N VAL A 7 0.93 15.16 3.13
CA VAL A 7 1.63 14.48 4.22
C VAL A 7 2.17 13.14 3.78
N SER A 8 3.25 12.70 4.41
CA SER A 8 3.66 11.30 4.37
C SER A 8 2.70 10.47 5.23
N LEU A 9 1.94 9.57 4.62
CA LEU A 9 1.03 8.69 5.35
C LEU A 9 1.79 7.81 6.36
N GLY A 10 3.04 7.44 6.07
CA GLY A 10 3.90 6.73 7.02
C GLY A 10 4.20 7.54 8.28
N ASN A 11 4.44 8.86 8.13
CA ASN A 11 4.65 9.76 9.27
C ASN A 11 3.36 9.90 10.09
N VAL A 12 2.22 10.07 9.42
CA VAL A 12 0.90 10.12 10.09
C VAL A 12 0.62 8.83 10.85
N CYS A 13 0.90 7.66 10.26
CA CYS A 13 0.69 6.38 10.94
C CYS A 13 1.58 6.22 12.18
N ARG A 14 2.84 6.67 12.12
CA ARG A 14 3.71 6.65 13.30
C ARG A 14 3.16 7.55 14.41
N TRP A 15 2.82 8.77 14.08
CA TRP A 15 2.23 9.72 15.03
C TRP A 15 0.92 9.18 15.64
N LEU A 16 0.04 8.60 14.82
CA LEU A 16 -1.20 7.97 15.31
C LEU A 16 -0.91 6.76 16.20
N GLY A 17 0.14 5.99 15.90
CA GLY A 17 0.59 4.89 16.75
C GLY A 17 0.95 5.37 18.15
N GLU A 18 1.76 6.42 18.26
CA GLU A 18 2.14 7.03 19.54
C GLU A 18 0.90 7.52 20.32
N GLN A 19 -0.09 8.13 19.63
CA GLN A 19 -1.33 8.55 20.27
C GLN A 19 -2.17 7.34 20.76
N ALA A 20 -2.21 6.28 19.97
CA ALA A 20 -2.93 5.06 20.32
C ALA A 20 -2.30 4.38 21.55
N GLU A 21 -0.97 4.25 21.58
CA GLU A 21 -0.23 3.70 22.73
C GLU A 21 -0.47 4.53 23.99
N ALA A 22 -0.48 5.86 23.89
CA ALA A 22 -0.80 6.76 25.01
C ALA A 22 -2.23 6.56 25.55
N LEU A 23 -3.13 6.01 24.75
CA LEU A 23 -4.50 5.64 25.14
C LEU A 23 -4.62 4.18 25.61
N GLY A 24 -3.50 3.45 25.72
CA GLY A 24 -3.46 2.07 26.19
C GLY A 24 -3.66 1.01 25.10
N VAL A 25 -3.54 1.38 23.83
CA VAL A 25 -3.52 0.41 22.73
C VAL A 25 -2.13 -0.24 22.67
N GLU A 26 -2.10 -1.55 22.62
CA GLU A 26 -0.85 -2.30 22.42
C GLU A 26 -0.59 -2.48 20.91
N ILE A 27 0.61 -2.12 20.45
CA ILE A 27 1.03 -2.24 19.06
C ILE A 27 2.20 -3.22 18.99
N TYR A 28 2.07 -4.25 18.18
CA TYR A 28 3.07 -5.32 18.03
C TYR A 28 3.68 -5.31 16.62
N PRO A 29 4.65 -4.43 16.32
CA PRO A 29 5.30 -4.41 15.02
C PRO A 29 6.13 -5.69 14.82
N GLY A 30 6.04 -6.26 13.61
CA GLY A 30 6.80 -7.45 13.26
C GLY A 30 6.15 -8.78 13.68
N PHE A 31 4.98 -8.77 14.31
CA PHE A 31 4.21 -9.97 14.62
C PHE A 31 3.16 -10.22 13.54
N PRO A 32 3.38 -11.19 12.63
CA PRO A 32 2.39 -11.51 11.61
C PRO A 32 1.21 -12.28 12.23
N ALA A 33 -0.01 -11.90 11.92
CA ALA A 33 -1.17 -12.76 12.16
C ALA A 33 -1.13 -13.90 11.14
N ALA A 34 -0.90 -15.12 11.60
CA ALA A 34 -0.63 -16.29 10.76
C ALA A 34 -1.87 -17.13 10.50
N SER A 35 -2.78 -17.25 11.47
CA SER A 35 -4.00 -18.02 11.33
C SER A 35 -5.17 -17.43 12.11
N LEU A 36 -6.37 -17.90 11.78
CA LEU A 36 -7.62 -17.50 12.42
C LEU A 36 -7.92 -18.42 13.62
N ILE A 37 -8.47 -17.84 14.68
CA ILE A 37 -9.14 -18.60 15.72
C ILE A 37 -10.64 -18.56 15.42
N ILE A 38 -11.21 -19.70 15.08
CA ILE A 38 -12.65 -19.83 14.78
C ILE A 38 -13.22 -20.94 15.64
N GLU A 39 -14.26 -20.61 16.42
CA GLU A 39 -15.01 -21.52 17.27
C GLU A 39 -16.51 -21.34 16.98
N ASP A 40 -17.22 -22.42 16.76
CA ASP A 40 -18.66 -22.42 16.44
C ASP A 40 -19.02 -21.42 15.33
N ASP A 41 -18.22 -21.39 14.26
CA ASP A 41 -18.32 -20.45 13.12
C ASP A 41 -18.24 -18.97 13.48
N VAL A 42 -17.64 -18.65 14.63
CA VAL A 42 -17.39 -17.29 15.08
C VAL A 42 -15.89 -17.04 15.16
N VAL A 43 -15.44 -15.93 14.54
CA VAL A 43 -14.04 -15.48 14.67
C VAL A 43 -13.82 -15.00 16.11
N LYS A 44 -12.86 -15.60 16.79
CA LYS A 44 -12.50 -15.29 18.18
C LYS A 44 -11.18 -14.54 18.31
N GLY A 45 -10.42 -14.45 17.22
CA GLY A 45 -9.12 -13.80 17.21
C GLY A 45 -8.19 -14.34 16.14
N VAL A 46 -6.90 -14.18 16.38
CA VAL A 46 -5.83 -14.65 15.50
C VAL A 46 -4.72 -15.31 16.29
N VAL A 47 -3.94 -16.16 15.63
CA VAL A 47 -2.67 -16.68 16.18
C VAL A 47 -1.55 -15.97 15.43
N THR A 48 -0.54 -15.48 16.14
CA THR A 48 0.66 -14.93 15.52
C THR A 48 1.55 -16.05 14.99
N GLY A 49 2.37 -15.75 13.99
CA GLY A 49 3.37 -16.70 13.50
C GLY A 49 4.52 -16.85 14.48
N ASP A 50 5.21 -18.00 14.41
CA ASP A 50 6.44 -18.22 15.14
C ASP A 50 7.52 -17.23 14.69
N LEU A 51 8.31 -16.73 15.62
CA LEU A 51 9.46 -15.87 15.35
C LEU A 51 10.76 -16.67 15.57
N GLY A 52 11.84 -16.19 14.94
CA GLY A 52 13.14 -16.83 15.11
C GLY A 52 13.27 -18.21 14.47
N VAL A 53 12.50 -18.48 13.40
CA VAL A 53 12.64 -19.71 12.60
C VAL A 53 13.64 -19.44 11.46
N ALA A 54 14.55 -20.37 11.21
CA ALA A 54 15.49 -20.33 10.11
C ALA A 54 14.81 -20.78 8.79
N GLU A 55 15.48 -20.56 7.65
CA GLU A 55 14.96 -20.91 6.34
C GLU A 55 14.70 -22.43 6.17
N ASP A 56 15.51 -23.26 6.85
CA ASP A 56 15.34 -24.71 6.88
C ASP A 56 14.29 -25.21 7.89
N GLY A 57 13.62 -24.28 8.59
CA GLY A 57 12.59 -24.58 9.58
C GLY A 57 13.15 -24.84 11.00
N SER A 58 14.47 -24.78 11.22
CA SER A 58 15.06 -24.94 12.54
C SER A 58 14.83 -23.72 13.43
N GLU A 59 14.77 -23.93 14.72
CA GLU A 59 14.64 -22.87 15.71
C GLU A 59 16.00 -22.18 15.93
N LYS A 60 16.01 -20.85 15.91
CA LYS A 60 17.15 -20.02 16.30
C LYS A 60 17.13 -19.76 17.79
N ASP A 61 18.23 -19.24 18.33
CA ASP A 61 18.30 -18.82 19.76
C ASP A 61 17.21 -17.79 20.12
N SER A 62 16.70 -17.06 19.13
CA SER A 62 15.62 -16.07 19.27
C SER A 62 14.23 -16.64 19.00
N TYR A 63 14.08 -17.97 18.96
CA TYR A 63 12.78 -18.59 18.71
C TYR A 63 11.75 -18.18 19.77
N MET A 64 10.57 -17.84 19.27
CA MET A 64 9.40 -17.55 20.09
C MET A 64 8.16 -18.14 19.39
N PRO A 65 7.43 -19.04 20.06
CA PRO A 65 6.22 -19.60 19.48
C PRO A 65 5.14 -18.54 19.29
N GLY A 66 4.29 -18.76 18.32
CA GLY A 66 3.11 -17.93 18.08
C GLY A 66 2.17 -17.89 19.28
N MET A 67 1.47 -16.79 19.43
CA MET A 67 0.55 -16.54 20.54
C MET A 67 -0.89 -16.38 20.02
N GLU A 68 -1.85 -16.84 20.79
CA GLU A 68 -3.27 -16.56 20.55
C GLU A 68 -3.62 -15.16 21.05
N LEU A 69 -4.17 -14.35 20.19
CA LEU A 69 -4.75 -13.04 20.51
C LEU A 69 -6.26 -13.13 20.35
N ARG A 70 -6.97 -13.14 21.46
CA ARG A 70 -8.43 -13.28 21.49
C ARG A 70 -9.11 -11.94 21.76
N ALA A 71 -10.20 -11.67 21.04
CA ALA A 71 -10.95 -10.43 21.17
C ALA A 71 -12.45 -10.66 20.92
N LYS A 72 -13.28 -9.73 21.41
CA LYS A 72 -14.72 -9.71 21.10
C LYS A 72 -14.97 -9.39 19.61
N TYR A 73 -14.13 -8.57 19.02
CA TYR A 73 -14.15 -8.18 17.60
C TYR A 73 -12.74 -8.21 17.05
N THR A 74 -12.57 -8.72 15.84
CA THR A 74 -11.31 -8.73 15.11
C THR A 74 -11.50 -7.98 13.79
N VAL A 75 -10.69 -6.94 13.57
CA VAL A 75 -10.73 -6.14 12.34
C VAL A 75 -9.57 -6.53 11.45
N PHE A 76 -9.87 -6.96 10.22
CA PHE A 76 -8.89 -7.34 9.21
C PHE A 76 -8.62 -6.16 8.28
N ALA A 77 -7.54 -5.44 8.53
CA ALA A 77 -7.13 -4.25 7.76
C ALA A 77 -5.89 -4.54 6.90
N GLU A 78 -5.86 -5.70 6.25
CA GLU A 78 -4.71 -6.27 5.52
C GLU A 78 -4.52 -5.71 4.10
N GLY A 79 -5.35 -4.74 3.70
CA GLY A 79 -5.37 -4.23 2.34
C GLY A 79 -6.19 -5.09 1.38
N CYS A 80 -6.04 -4.84 0.08
CA CYS A 80 -6.94 -5.40 -0.94
C CYS A 80 -6.83 -6.93 -1.13
N ARG A 81 -5.76 -7.54 -0.67
CA ARG A 81 -5.52 -8.99 -0.78
C ARG A 81 -4.83 -9.57 0.45
N GLY A 82 -5.41 -9.32 1.60
CA GLY A 82 -4.98 -9.91 2.86
C GLY A 82 -5.07 -11.43 2.83
N HIS A 83 -4.11 -12.14 3.46
CA HIS A 83 -4.12 -13.60 3.41
C HIS A 83 -5.21 -14.20 4.30
N LEU A 84 -5.42 -13.68 5.51
CA LEU A 84 -6.51 -14.11 6.39
C LEU A 84 -7.88 -13.65 5.88
N GLY A 85 -7.95 -12.46 5.25
CA GLY A 85 -9.16 -12.00 4.59
C GLY A 85 -9.63 -12.94 3.49
N LYS A 86 -8.72 -13.54 2.71
CA LYS A 86 -9.07 -14.56 1.71
C LYS A 86 -9.63 -15.83 2.34
N GLU A 87 -9.07 -16.28 3.46
CA GLU A 87 -9.59 -17.43 4.21
C GLU A 87 -11.01 -17.17 4.73
N LEU A 88 -11.24 -15.97 5.27
CA LEU A 88 -12.57 -15.55 5.74
C LEU A 88 -13.59 -15.50 4.61
N ILE A 89 -13.23 -14.89 3.47
CA ILE A 89 -14.09 -14.83 2.28
C ILE A 89 -14.50 -16.24 1.86
N ALA A 90 -13.53 -17.15 1.74
CA ALA A 90 -13.81 -18.53 1.33
C ALA A 90 -14.64 -19.30 2.36
N LYS A 91 -14.31 -19.18 3.66
CA LYS A 91 -15.00 -19.91 4.73
C LYS A 91 -16.45 -19.47 4.90
N PHE A 92 -16.70 -18.16 4.88
CA PHE A 92 -18.02 -17.59 5.14
C PHE A 92 -18.76 -17.18 3.86
N ASN A 93 -18.20 -17.49 2.67
CA ASN A 93 -18.78 -17.16 1.37
C ASN A 93 -19.16 -15.66 1.26
N LEU A 94 -18.26 -14.78 1.68
CA LEU A 94 -18.53 -13.34 1.82
C LEU A 94 -18.65 -12.61 0.48
N ASP A 95 -18.19 -13.21 -0.61
CA ASP A 95 -18.27 -12.69 -1.98
C ASP A 95 -19.46 -13.26 -2.76
N ALA A 96 -20.33 -14.07 -2.13
CA ALA A 96 -21.50 -14.63 -2.78
C ALA A 96 -22.43 -13.53 -3.30
N GLY A 97 -22.74 -13.60 -4.59
CA GLY A 97 -23.62 -12.64 -5.27
C GLY A 97 -23.01 -11.24 -5.42
N LYS A 98 -21.70 -11.10 -5.27
CA LYS A 98 -20.99 -9.85 -5.53
C LYS A 98 -20.31 -9.89 -6.90
N ASP A 99 -20.19 -8.71 -7.50
CA ASP A 99 -19.38 -8.56 -8.71
C ASP A 99 -17.89 -8.75 -8.39
N PRO A 100 -17.07 -9.23 -9.35
CA PRO A 100 -15.64 -9.36 -9.15
C PRO A 100 -15.00 -8.02 -8.80
N GLN A 101 -14.15 -8.03 -7.79
CA GLN A 101 -13.42 -6.83 -7.37
C GLN A 101 -12.46 -6.35 -8.47
N HIS A 102 -12.53 -5.08 -8.80
CA HIS A 102 -11.56 -4.42 -9.69
C HIS A 102 -10.33 -3.94 -8.91
N TYR A 103 -9.18 -4.13 -9.52
CA TYR A 103 -7.91 -3.73 -8.92
C TYR A 103 -7.12 -2.79 -9.84
N GLY A 104 -6.34 -1.93 -9.22
CA GLY A 104 -5.25 -1.19 -9.85
C GLY A 104 -3.93 -1.55 -9.21
N ILE A 105 -2.83 -1.21 -9.89
CA ILE A 105 -1.50 -1.20 -9.28
C ILE A 105 -1.00 0.22 -9.22
N GLY A 106 -0.50 0.64 -8.04
CA GLY A 106 0.22 1.88 -7.86
C GLY A 106 1.70 1.60 -7.69
N ILE A 107 2.54 2.27 -8.49
CA ILE A 107 3.99 2.27 -8.35
C ILE A 107 4.38 3.68 -7.94
N LYS A 108 5.21 3.83 -6.91
CA LYS A 108 5.67 5.14 -6.45
C LYS A 108 7.14 5.14 -6.09
N GLU A 109 7.73 6.31 -6.21
CA GLU A 109 9.10 6.58 -5.79
C GLU A 109 9.16 7.85 -4.96
N LEU A 110 10.07 7.87 -3.98
CA LEU A 110 10.47 9.07 -3.23
C LEU A 110 11.82 9.55 -3.74
N TRP A 111 11.91 10.84 -4.02
CA TRP A 111 13.12 11.47 -4.56
C TRP A 111 13.55 12.66 -3.72
N ASP A 112 14.85 12.76 -3.44
CA ASP A 112 15.46 14.02 -3.03
C ASP A 112 15.72 14.83 -4.30
N ILE A 113 15.29 16.07 -4.34
CA ILE A 113 15.45 16.96 -5.50
C ILE A 113 16.23 18.22 -5.14
N ASP A 114 16.67 18.94 -6.16
CA ASP A 114 17.29 20.25 -6.00
C ASP A 114 16.34 21.19 -5.23
N PRO A 115 16.79 21.80 -4.12
CA PRO A 115 16.00 22.78 -3.38
C PRO A 115 15.48 23.92 -4.25
N GLY A 116 16.22 24.33 -5.27
CA GLY A 116 15.80 25.38 -6.22
C GLY A 116 14.61 24.98 -7.11
N LYS A 117 14.32 23.67 -7.20
CA LYS A 117 13.17 23.13 -7.94
C LYS A 117 12.00 22.76 -7.04
N HIS A 118 12.24 22.73 -5.73
CA HIS A 118 11.23 22.32 -4.76
C HIS A 118 10.21 23.43 -4.50
N GLN A 119 8.93 23.07 -4.43
CA GLN A 119 7.82 23.96 -4.10
C GLN A 119 6.89 23.23 -3.14
N GLU A 120 7.14 23.33 -1.85
CA GLU A 120 6.35 22.64 -0.82
C GLU A 120 4.85 22.89 -1.03
N GLY A 121 4.08 21.82 -0.99
CA GLY A 121 2.64 21.88 -1.21
C GLY A 121 2.20 21.82 -2.67
N LEU A 122 3.14 21.82 -3.64
CA LEU A 122 2.78 21.64 -5.05
C LEU A 122 2.28 20.23 -5.31
N VAL A 123 1.12 20.13 -5.95
CA VAL A 123 0.47 18.88 -6.37
C VAL A 123 0.27 18.90 -7.88
N LEU A 124 0.75 17.87 -8.54
CA LEU A 124 0.48 17.63 -9.95
C LEU A 124 -0.27 16.29 -10.09
N HIS A 125 -1.39 16.33 -10.80
CA HIS A 125 -2.09 15.13 -11.24
C HIS A 125 -2.19 15.12 -12.75
N GLY A 126 -2.08 13.95 -13.36
CA GLY A 126 -2.29 13.74 -14.77
C GLY A 126 -2.99 12.42 -15.04
N ALA A 127 -3.69 12.34 -16.16
CA ALA A 127 -4.39 11.16 -16.61
C ALA A 127 -4.10 10.87 -18.09
N GLY A 128 -4.23 9.61 -18.48
CA GLY A 128 -4.09 9.14 -19.84
C GLY A 128 -2.66 8.74 -20.20
N TRP A 129 -1.86 9.68 -20.71
CA TRP A 129 -0.48 9.35 -21.14
C TRP A 129 0.43 8.94 -19.96
N PRO A 130 1.31 7.93 -20.11
CA PRO A 130 1.55 7.11 -21.31
C PRO A 130 0.57 5.96 -21.51
N LEU A 131 -0.27 5.65 -20.52
CA LEU A 131 -1.14 4.47 -20.48
C LEU A 131 -2.15 4.42 -21.61
N SER A 132 -2.64 5.58 -22.09
CA SER A 132 -3.58 5.66 -23.21
C SER A 132 -3.01 5.10 -24.53
N GLU A 133 -1.69 5.15 -24.72
CA GLU A 133 -1.02 4.58 -25.90
C GLU A 133 -0.92 3.05 -25.83
N SER A 134 -0.93 2.50 -24.62
CA SER A 134 -0.84 1.06 -24.37
C SER A 134 -2.22 0.40 -24.22
N GLY A 135 -3.31 1.14 -24.40
CA GLY A 135 -4.67 0.64 -24.22
C GLY A 135 -5.05 0.38 -22.76
N SER A 136 -4.42 1.09 -21.83
CA SER A 136 -4.69 1.01 -20.40
C SER A 136 -5.21 2.36 -19.88
N THR A 137 -5.86 2.31 -18.71
CA THR A 137 -6.36 3.48 -18.00
C THR A 137 -5.59 3.71 -16.73
N GLY A 138 -5.52 4.96 -16.30
CA GLY A 138 -4.84 5.35 -15.09
C GLY A 138 -4.36 6.77 -15.11
N GLY A 139 -3.42 7.09 -14.24
CA GLY A 139 -2.89 8.43 -14.12
C GLY A 139 -1.68 8.47 -13.20
N PHE A 140 -1.12 9.67 -13.08
CA PHE A 140 0.04 9.92 -12.25
C PHE A 140 -0.23 11.02 -11.23
N PHE A 141 0.63 11.05 -10.24
CA PHE A 141 0.77 12.15 -9.30
C PHE A 141 2.23 12.50 -9.10
N LEU A 142 2.50 13.76 -8.75
CA LEU A 142 3.75 14.22 -8.20
C LEU A 142 3.42 15.22 -7.08
N TYR A 143 3.88 14.94 -5.86
CA TYR A 143 3.65 15.76 -4.68
C TYR A 143 4.98 16.25 -4.12
N HIS A 144 5.10 17.56 -3.92
CA HIS A 144 6.21 18.15 -3.19
C HIS A 144 5.91 18.09 -1.70
N THR A 145 6.68 17.29 -1.01
CA THR A 145 6.57 17.06 0.45
C THR A 145 7.62 17.87 1.21
N GLU A 146 7.74 17.66 2.50
CA GLU A 146 8.79 18.24 3.32
C GLU A 146 10.22 17.83 2.88
N ASN A 147 11.25 18.52 3.38
CA ASN A 147 12.67 18.18 3.24
C ASN A 147 13.20 18.12 1.78
N ASN A 148 12.70 18.98 0.90
CA ASN A 148 13.04 18.98 -0.54
C ASN A 148 12.80 17.63 -1.22
N GLN A 149 11.79 16.92 -0.78
CA GLN A 149 11.40 15.64 -1.36
C GLN A 149 10.17 15.75 -2.24
N VAL A 150 10.12 14.88 -3.23
CA VAL A 150 8.93 14.66 -4.03
C VAL A 150 8.55 13.18 -4.05
N VAL A 151 7.27 12.93 -3.98
CA VAL A 151 6.71 11.59 -4.23
C VAL A 151 6.09 11.60 -5.61
N VAL A 152 6.55 10.73 -6.48
CA VAL A 152 6.01 10.54 -7.84
C VAL A 152 5.47 9.13 -7.98
N GLY A 153 4.32 8.98 -8.61
CA GLY A 153 3.72 7.66 -8.81
C GLY A 153 2.81 7.58 -10.02
N LEU A 154 2.63 6.34 -10.48
CA LEU A 154 1.72 5.95 -11.53
C LEU A 154 0.75 4.91 -10.99
N ILE A 155 -0.52 5.08 -11.26
CA ILE A 155 -1.55 4.09 -11.00
C ILE A 155 -2.09 3.62 -12.34
N THR A 156 -2.16 2.32 -12.56
CA THR A 156 -2.82 1.73 -13.73
C THR A 156 -3.86 0.71 -13.30
N ASP A 157 -4.93 0.65 -14.07
CA ASP A 157 -5.93 -0.41 -13.96
C ASP A 157 -5.29 -1.77 -14.30
N LEU A 158 -5.62 -2.82 -13.56
CA LEU A 158 -5.15 -4.17 -13.86
C LEU A 158 -6.07 -4.94 -14.82
N SER A 159 -7.16 -4.31 -15.29
CA SER A 159 -8.06 -4.89 -16.29
C SER A 159 -7.67 -4.54 -17.73
N TYR A 160 -6.42 -4.12 -17.99
CA TYR A 160 -5.97 -3.81 -19.34
C TYR A 160 -5.96 -5.07 -20.24
N SER A 161 -6.36 -4.89 -21.50
CA SER A 161 -6.47 -5.96 -22.47
C SER A 161 -5.16 -6.31 -23.20
N ASN A 162 -4.17 -5.40 -23.18
CA ASN A 162 -2.90 -5.60 -23.84
C ASN A 162 -1.92 -6.36 -22.89
N PRO A 163 -1.61 -7.63 -23.16
CA PRO A 163 -0.75 -8.44 -22.28
C PRO A 163 0.73 -7.98 -22.27
N HIS A 164 1.11 -7.07 -23.15
CA HIS A 164 2.47 -6.54 -23.23
C HIS A 164 2.67 -5.23 -22.44
N VAL A 165 1.64 -4.75 -21.76
CA VAL A 165 1.79 -3.57 -20.88
C VAL A 165 2.63 -3.94 -19.69
N SER A 166 3.71 -3.20 -19.49
CA SER A 166 4.52 -3.22 -18.28
C SER A 166 4.25 -1.95 -17.47
N PRO A 167 3.51 -2.01 -16.36
CA PRO A 167 3.26 -0.84 -15.53
C PRO A 167 4.54 -0.15 -15.06
N PHE A 168 5.62 -0.91 -14.86
CA PHE A 168 6.92 -0.37 -14.50
C PHE A 168 7.53 0.46 -15.63
N ASP A 169 7.52 -0.06 -16.87
CA ASP A 169 8.08 0.66 -18.02
C ASP A 169 7.27 1.91 -18.34
N GLU A 170 5.95 1.83 -18.23
CA GLU A 170 5.07 3.00 -18.40
C GLU A 170 5.37 4.06 -17.32
N PHE A 171 5.65 3.66 -16.09
CA PHE A 171 6.10 4.57 -15.04
C PHE A 171 7.45 5.21 -15.35
N GLN A 172 8.42 4.45 -15.91
CA GLN A 172 9.69 5.01 -16.35
C GLN A 172 9.49 6.03 -17.49
N ARG A 173 8.66 5.71 -18.50
CA ARG A 173 8.31 6.63 -19.60
C ARG A 173 7.69 7.91 -19.06
N MET A 174 6.73 7.79 -18.16
CA MET A 174 6.04 8.95 -17.56
C MET A 174 7.02 9.96 -16.95
N LYS A 175 8.04 9.49 -16.24
CA LYS A 175 9.04 10.38 -15.60
C LYS A 175 9.84 11.22 -16.60
N HIS A 176 9.90 10.82 -17.88
CA HIS A 176 10.53 11.60 -18.94
C HIS A 176 9.64 12.69 -19.51
N HIS A 177 8.36 12.77 -19.12
CA HIS A 177 7.48 13.86 -19.54
C HIS A 177 8.04 15.20 -19.06
N PRO A 178 8.11 16.24 -19.91
CA PRO A 178 8.75 17.52 -19.57
C PRO A 178 8.25 18.13 -18.25
N VAL A 179 6.95 18.03 -17.98
CA VAL A 179 6.32 18.55 -16.75
C VAL A 179 6.86 17.87 -15.49
N LEU A 180 7.23 16.60 -15.55
CA LEU A 180 7.74 15.84 -14.41
C LEU A 180 9.27 15.86 -14.38
N LYS A 181 9.89 15.67 -15.53
CA LYS A 181 11.35 15.63 -15.69
C LYS A 181 12.05 16.83 -15.07
N GLN A 182 11.49 18.04 -15.24
CA GLN A 182 12.08 19.27 -14.71
C GLN A 182 12.34 19.23 -13.20
N TYR A 183 11.51 18.51 -12.44
CA TYR A 183 11.67 18.35 -10.99
C TYR A 183 12.65 17.22 -10.64
N LEU A 184 12.60 16.11 -11.40
CA LEU A 184 13.35 14.89 -11.10
C LEU A 184 14.79 14.91 -11.61
N GLU A 185 15.07 15.71 -12.64
CA GLU A 185 16.40 15.77 -13.25
C GLU A 185 17.46 16.32 -12.28
N GLY A 186 18.53 15.52 -12.09
CA GLY A 186 19.57 15.81 -11.10
C GLY A 186 19.24 15.33 -9.68
N GLY A 187 18.01 14.87 -9.44
CA GLY A 187 17.60 14.32 -8.17
C GLY A 187 18.08 12.89 -7.92
N LYS A 188 17.88 12.40 -6.71
CA LYS A 188 18.25 11.06 -6.29
C LYS A 188 17.01 10.32 -5.77
N ARG A 189 16.73 9.14 -6.33
CA ARG A 189 15.71 8.24 -5.81
C ARG A 189 16.13 7.68 -4.45
N VAL A 190 15.33 7.91 -3.42
CA VAL A 190 15.57 7.50 -2.03
C VAL A 190 14.91 6.15 -1.74
N SER A 191 13.66 6.01 -2.17
CA SER A 191 12.89 4.77 -1.96
C SER A 191 11.89 4.54 -3.08
N TYR A 192 11.36 3.34 -3.14
CA TYR A 192 10.36 2.94 -4.12
C TYR A 192 9.47 1.81 -3.58
N GLY A 193 8.31 1.64 -4.18
CA GLY A 193 7.43 0.54 -3.88
C GLY A 193 6.25 0.46 -4.85
N ALA A 194 5.63 -0.70 -4.87
CA ALA A 194 4.41 -0.95 -5.62
C ALA A 194 3.40 -1.70 -4.76
N ARG A 195 2.12 -1.41 -4.96
CA ARG A 195 1.04 -2.08 -4.24
C ARG A 195 -0.20 -2.17 -5.12
N ALA A 196 -0.84 -3.32 -5.11
CA ALA A 196 -2.19 -3.43 -5.64
C ALA A 196 -3.17 -2.70 -4.71
N ILE A 197 -4.17 -2.08 -5.31
CA ILE A 197 -5.25 -1.36 -4.62
C ILE A 197 -6.60 -1.84 -5.15
N ALA A 198 -7.59 -1.96 -4.28
CA ALA A 198 -8.96 -2.16 -4.71
C ALA A 198 -9.51 -0.85 -5.29
N LYS A 199 -10.19 -0.94 -6.44
CA LYS A 199 -10.92 0.19 -7.01
C LYS A 199 -12.37 0.09 -6.58
N GLY A 200 -12.87 1.18 -6.02
CA GLY A 200 -14.24 1.25 -5.56
C GLY A 200 -14.34 1.87 -4.16
N GLY A 201 -15.48 1.73 -3.56
CA GLY A 201 -15.78 2.24 -2.23
C GLY A 201 -16.94 1.46 -1.64
N LEU A 202 -17.71 2.10 -0.76
CA LEU A 202 -18.84 1.46 -0.08
C LEU A 202 -19.88 0.85 -1.03
N ASN A 203 -19.99 1.38 -2.25
CA ASN A 203 -20.99 0.97 -3.25
C ASN A 203 -20.42 0.02 -4.33
N CYS A 204 -19.26 -0.59 -4.12
CA CYS A 204 -18.63 -1.51 -5.06
C CYS A 204 -18.55 -2.92 -4.47
#